data_82ce0765372a1bf94ac4a63c349a3c04
#
_entry.id   82ce0765372a1bf94ac4a63c349a3c04
#
_cell.length_a   1.000
_cell.length_b   1.000
_cell.length_c   1.000
_cell.angle_alpha   90.00
_cell.angle_beta   90.00
_cell.angle_gamma   90.00
#
_symmetry.space_group_name_H-M   'P 1'
#
loop_
_entity.id
_entity.type
_entity.pdbx_description
1 polymer ?
#
loop_
_entity_poly.entity_id
_entity_poly.type
_entity_poly.pdbx_seq_one_letter_code
_entity_poly.pdbx_strand_id
1 'polypeptide(L)'
;SLPSPIYMPIDSKRLEKVEIRAALPGRRSVYPRSKIITLFGGLDQKGMPTNKLVSKPLPPDLGSKTLALVGKNSKGELTLDFINESELPLNCVYIQNLTGRTFTLELPKPPSGEKSAIELPSKSTYIFGKNATDSNISRTTPANLTYMTRLKNGKVVKVKDRGMMLTTYPGRKVVMIISPDSTGRTVVLTELMIFKERPGAASSD
;
A
#
# COMPACT_ATOMS: atom_id res chain seq x y z
N SER A 1 -7.74 6.71 15.38
CA SER A 1 -7.49 5.25 15.41
C SER A 1 -8.54 4.51 14.59
N LEU A 2 -8.22 3.32 14.12
CA LEU A 2 -9.20 2.39 13.56
C LEU A 2 -9.98 1.76 14.73
N PRO A 3 -11.29 1.48 14.55
CA PRO A 3 -12.02 0.68 15.53
C PRO A 3 -11.41 -0.72 15.62
N SER A 4 -11.51 -1.35 16.76
CA SER A 4 -11.05 -2.73 16.98
C SER A 4 -12.04 -3.41 17.94
N PRO A 5 -12.54 -4.59 17.62
CA PRO A 5 -12.21 -5.44 16.46
C PRO A 5 -12.90 -4.99 15.15
N ILE A 6 -12.33 -5.42 14.02
CA ILE A 6 -12.91 -5.26 12.68
C ILE A 6 -13.35 -6.63 12.17
N TYR A 7 -14.49 -6.69 11.50
CA TYR A 7 -15.10 -7.91 10.99
C TYR A 7 -15.33 -7.82 9.49
N MET A 8 -15.17 -8.95 8.80
CA MET A 8 -15.40 -9.10 7.35
C MET A 8 -16.27 -10.33 7.10
N PRO A 9 -17.47 -10.19 6.53
CA PRO A 9 -18.28 -11.33 6.08
C PRO A 9 -17.58 -12.06 4.93
N ILE A 10 -17.40 -13.35 5.06
CA ILE A 10 -16.86 -14.23 4.01
C ILE A 10 -18.00 -14.80 3.15
N ASP A 11 -19.09 -15.19 3.82
CA ASP A 11 -20.34 -15.62 3.21
C ASP A 11 -21.51 -15.34 4.15
N SER A 12 -22.70 -15.86 3.86
CA SER A 12 -23.92 -15.65 4.66
C SER A 12 -23.87 -16.23 6.08
N LYS A 13 -22.91 -17.13 6.35
CA LYS A 13 -22.80 -17.85 7.63
C LYS A 13 -21.48 -17.62 8.35
N ARG A 14 -20.45 -17.15 7.62
CA ARG A 14 -19.09 -17.00 8.14
C ARG A 14 -18.66 -15.55 8.19
N LEU A 15 -18.30 -15.14 9.39
CA LEU A 15 -17.71 -13.83 9.68
C LEU A 15 -16.28 -14.03 10.18
N GLU A 16 -15.34 -13.27 9.65
CA GLU A 16 -13.95 -13.34 10.04
C GLU A 16 -13.52 -12.04 10.75
N LYS A 17 -12.80 -12.19 11.87
CA LYS A 17 -12.13 -11.07 12.52
C LYS A 17 -10.88 -10.72 11.76
N VAL A 18 -10.83 -9.51 11.23
CA VAL A 18 -9.72 -9.01 10.42
C VAL A 18 -8.73 -8.23 11.29
N GLU A 19 -7.47 -8.56 11.17
CA GLU A 19 -6.39 -7.83 11.82
C GLU A 19 -5.80 -6.82 10.85
N ILE A 20 -5.89 -5.53 11.18
CA ILE A 20 -5.27 -4.45 10.45
C ILE A 20 -4.05 -3.97 11.24
N ARG A 21 -2.88 -4.08 10.65
CA ARG A 21 -1.61 -3.65 11.22
C ARG A 21 -1.04 -2.46 10.47
N ALA A 22 -0.45 -1.54 11.20
CA ALA A 22 0.34 -0.47 10.59
C ALA A 22 1.68 -1.03 10.13
N ALA A 23 2.04 -0.74 8.87
CA ALA A 23 3.33 -1.09 8.28
C ALA A 23 3.70 -2.60 8.26
N LEU A 24 2.74 -3.49 8.53
CA LEU A 24 2.93 -4.94 8.43
C LEU A 24 1.69 -5.59 7.81
N PRO A 25 1.84 -6.65 7.01
CA PRO A 25 0.69 -7.45 6.59
C PRO A 25 -0.02 -8.04 7.82
N GLY A 26 -1.34 -7.97 7.83
CA GLY A 26 -2.16 -8.67 8.79
C GLY A 26 -2.18 -10.19 8.53
N ARG A 27 -2.94 -10.92 9.34
CA ARG A 27 -3.22 -12.34 9.09
C ARG A 27 -3.96 -12.48 7.75
N ARG A 28 -3.62 -13.52 6.98
CA ARG A 28 -4.31 -13.82 5.72
C ARG A 28 -5.76 -14.23 5.99
N SER A 29 -6.65 -13.71 5.16
CA SER A 29 -8.07 -14.04 5.14
C SER A 29 -8.43 -14.62 3.78
N VAL A 30 -9.50 -15.42 3.69
CA VAL A 30 -10.01 -15.90 2.40
C VAL A 30 -10.83 -14.81 1.72
N TYR A 31 -10.94 -14.89 0.39
CA TYR A 31 -11.79 -13.96 -0.36
C TYR A 31 -13.28 -14.15 -0.02
N PRO A 32 -14.03 -13.06 0.18
CA PRO A 32 -15.48 -13.13 0.29
C PRO A 32 -16.12 -13.75 -0.98
N ARG A 33 -17.10 -14.61 -0.82
CA ARG A 33 -17.83 -15.20 -1.97
C ARG A 33 -18.50 -14.15 -2.86
N SER A 34 -18.96 -13.05 -2.27
CA SER A 34 -19.54 -11.91 -2.98
C SER A 34 -18.55 -11.15 -3.85
N LYS A 35 -17.25 -11.41 -3.71
CA LYS A 35 -16.16 -10.61 -4.29
C LYS A 35 -16.24 -9.12 -3.93
N ILE A 36 -16.86 -8.80 -2.79
CA ILE A 36 -16.93 -7.47 -2.22
C ILE A 36 -16.32 -7.54 -0.84
N ILE A 37 -15.29 -6.74 -0.59
CA ILE A 37 -14.76 -6.58 0.77
C ILE A 37 -15.59 -5.51 1.46
N THR A 38 -16.26 -5.91 2.54
CA THR A 38 -16.97 -4.99 3.43
C THR A 38 -16.42 -5.17 4.85
N LEU A 39 -15.99 -4.08 5.45
CA LEU A 39 -15.47 -4.06 6.82
C LEU A 39 -16.49 -3.43 7.76
N PHE A 40 -16.66 -4.04 8.92
CA PHE A 40 -17.57 -3.62 9.98
C PHE A 40 -16.81 -3.40 11.28
N GLY A 41 -17.21 -2.39 12.05
CA GLY A 41 -16.58 -2.02 13.33
C GLY A 41 -17.26 -2.62 14.55
N GLY A 42 -18.21 -3.53 14.40
CA GLY A 42 -18.92 -4.14 15.52
C GLY A 42 -19.89 -5.25 15.13
N LEU A 43 -20.43 -5.88 16.14
CA LEU A 43 -21.49 -6.88 16.03
C LEU A 43 -22.66 -6.45 16.95
N ASP A 44 -23.88 -6.81 16.57
CA ASP A 44 -25.05 -6.68 17.43
C ASP A 44 -25.13 -7.85 18.43
N GLN A 45 -26.19 -7.86 19.25
CA GLN A 45 -26.45 -8.92 20.25
C GLN A 45 -26.67 -10.30 19.63
N LYS A 46 -27.02 -10.37 18.35
CA LYS A 46 -27.21 -11.62 17.59
C LYS A 46 -25.94 -12.03 16.82
N GLY A 47 -24.82 -11.29 16.97
CA GLY A 47 -23.57 -11.55 16.26
C GLY A 47 -23.59 -11.08 14.82
N MET A 48 -24.55 -10.25 14.41
CA MET A 48 -24.62 -9.71 13.05
C MET A 48 -23.73 -8.47 12.90
N PRO A 49 -23.05 -8.30 11.75
CA PRO A 49 -22.18 -7.15 11.53
C PRO A 49 -22.94 -5.82 11.58
N THR A 50 -22.42 -4.88 12.38
CA THR A 50 -22.93 -3.52 12.51
C THR A 50 -21.84 -2.50 12.28
N ASN A 51 -22.21 -1.23 12.15
CA ASN A 51 -21.26 -0.15 11.91
C ASN A 51 -20.37 -0.40 10.69
N LYS A 52 -21.00 -0.40 9.50
CA LYS A 52 -20.27 -0.53 8.22
C LYS A 52 -19.23 0.59 8.07
N LEU A 53 -17.98 0.21 7.96
CA LEU A 53 -16.84 1.13 7.87
C LEU A 53 -16.50 1.49 6.42
N VAL A 54 -16.41 0.48 5.56
CA VAL A 54 -16.07 0.62 4.14
C VAL A 54 -16.53 -0.61 3.37
N SER A 55 -16.82 -0.42 2.09
CA SER A 55 -17.16 -1.52 1.17
C SER A 55 -16.60 -1.21 -0.21
N LYS A 56 -15.93 -2.20 -0.81
CA LYS A 56 -15.35 -2.06 -2.16
C LYS A 56 -15.34 -3.41 -2.88
N PRO A 57 -15.79 -3.47 -4.15
CA PRO A 57 -15.65 -4.68 -4.94
C PRO A 57 -14.17 -4.98 -5.19
N LEU A 58 -13.84 -6.26 -5.21
CA LEU A 58 -12.52 -6.73 -5.65
C LEU A 58 -12.39 -6.51 -7.16
N PRO A 59 -11.30 -5.91 -7.64
CA PRO A 59 -11.01 -5.86 -9.07
C PRO A 59 -11.00 -7.28 -9.68
N PRO A 60 -11.51 -7.45 -10.91
CA PRO A 60 -11.64 -8.76 -11.54
C PRO A 60 -10.29 -9.43 -11.87
N ASP A 61 -9.25 -8.63 -12.01
CA ASP A 61 -7.88 -9.00 -12.37
C ASP A 61 -6.95 -9.28 -11.17
N LEU A 62 -7.50 -9.24 -9.95
CA LEU A 62 -6.73 -9.61 -8.77
C LEU A 62 -6.38 -11.11 -8.78
N GLY A 63 -5.08 -11.38 -8.58
CA GLY A 63 -4.54 -12.73 -8.49
C GLY A 63 -4.98 -13.48 -7.22
N SER A 64 -4.38 -14.65 -7.03
CA SER A 64 -4.68 -15.52 -5.88
C SER A 64 -4.30 -14.93 -4.51
N LYS A 65 -3.42 -13.92 -4.50
CA LYS A 65 -2.97 -13.24 -3.28
C LYS A 65 -3.10 -11.73 -3.47
N THR A 66 -3.83 -11.09 -2.57
CA THR A 66 -4.08 -9.65 -2.61
C THR A 66 -3.75 -9.01 -1.28
N LEU A 67 -3.04 -7.91 -1.33
CA LEU A 67 -2.84 -7.03 -0.20
C LEU A 67 -3.94 -5.96 -0.21
N ALA A 68 -4.77 -5.92 0.81
CA ALA A 68 -5.77 -4.89 1.02
C ALA A 68 -5.19 -3.77 1.91
N LEU A 69 -5.16 -2.57 1.39
CA LEU A 69 -4.68 -1.38 2.09
C LEU A 69 -5.87 -0.62 2.65
N VAL A 70 -5.91 -0.46 3.96
CA VAL A 70 -6.94 0.35 4.65
C VAL A 70 -6.34 1.71 4.96
N GLY A 71 -6.91 2.74 4.37
CA GLY A 71 -6.51 4.13 4.56
C GLY A 71 -7.66 5.00 5.03
N LYS A 72 -7.40 6.30 5.13
CA LYS A 72 -8.42 7.35 5.31
C LYS A 72 -8.29 8.39 4.22
N ASN A 73 -9.42 8.86 3.72
CA ASN A 73 -9.43 10.01 2.82
C ASN A 73 -9.34 11.33 3.61
N SER A 74 -9.34 12.46 2.90
CA SER A 74 -9.28 13.80 3.51
C SER A 74 -10.47 14.15 4.41
N LYS A 75 -11.58 13.40 4.31
CA LYS A 75 -12.77 13.54 5.16
C LYS A 75 -12.72 12.63 6.39
N GLY A 76 -11.65 11.83 6.55
CA GLY A 76 -11.51 10.86 7.62
C GLY A 76 -12.27 9.53 7.39
N GLU A 77 -12.93 9.36 6.25
CA GLU A 77 -13.64 8.13 5.89
C GLU A 77 -12.65 7.05 5.50
N LEU A 78 -12.92 5.79 5.86
CA LEU A 78 -12.08 4.68 5.51
C LEU A 78 -12.13 4.39 4.01
N THR A 79 -10.97 4.08 3.46
CA THR A 79 -10.80 3.66 2.06
C THR A 79 -10.13 2.30 2.00
N LEU A 80 -10.42 1.56 0.94
CA LEU A 80 -9.74 0.31 0.59
C LEU A 80 -9.07 0.48 -0.76
N ASP A 81 -7.80 0.08 -0.82
CA ASP A 81 -7.07 -0.08 -2.07
C ASP A 81 -6.49 -1.50 -2.13
N PHE A 82 -6.28 -2.02 -3.33
CA PHE A 82 -5.84 -3.39 -3.53
C PHE A 82 -4.58 -3.45 -4.35
N ILE A 83 -3.66 -4.30 -3.95
CA ILE A 83 -2.44 -4.63 -4.70
C ILE A 83 -2.45 -6.13 -4.95
N ASN A 84 -2.26 -6.54 -6.22
CA ASN A 84 -2.05 -7.92 -6.55
C ASN A 84 -0.66 -8.37 -6.07
N GLU A 85 -0.60 -9.03 -4.92
CA GLU A 85 0.66 -9.49 -4.33
C GLU A 85 1.39 -10.48 -5.24
N SER A 86 0.65 -11.25 -6.05
CA SER A 86 1.24 -12.24 -6.97
C SER A 86 2.10 -11.58 -8.05
N GLU A 87 1.77 -10.35 -8.44
CA GLU A 87 2.48 -9.59 -9.47
C GLU A 87 3.64 -8.75 -8.92
N LEU A 88 3.75 -8.62 -7.61
CA LEU A 88 4.86 -7.87 -7.01
C LEU A 88 6.18 -8.61 -7.26
N PRO A 89 7.16 -7.98 -7.94
CA PRO A 89 8.43 -8.61 -8.19
C PRO A 89 9.25 -8.74 -6.90
N LEU A 90 10.10 -9.76 -6.83
CA LEU A 90 11.10 -9.89 -5.78
C LEU A 90 12.25 -8.91 -6.01
N ASN A 91 12.97 -8.57 -4.95
CA ASN A 91 14.15 -7.72 -4.96
C ASN A 91 13.89 -6.30 -5.49
N CYS A 92 12.65 -5.84 -5.46
CA CYS A 92 12.22 -4.52 -5.92
C CYS A 92 11.45 -3.78 -4.84
N VAL A 93 11.32 -2.46 -5.01
CA VAL A 93 10.39 -1.62 -4.25
C VAL A 93 9.22 -1.25 -5.14
N TYR A 94 8.04 -1.72 -4.81
CA TYR A 94 6.78 -1.32 -5.44
C TYR A 94 6.29 -0.04 -4.76
N ILE A 95 6.27 1.06 -5.50
CA ILE A 95 5.88 2.37 -5.00
C ILE A 95 4.48 2.68 -5.50
N GLN A 96 3.55 2.97 -4.59
CA GLN A 96 2.18 3.35 -4.90
C GLN A 96 1.87 4.74 -4.38
N ASN A 97 1.47 5.63 -5.26
CA ASN A 97 0.98 6.96 -4.92
C ASN A 97 -0.54 6.93 -4.74
N LEU A 98 -1.03 6.92 -3.51
CA LEU A 98 -2.47 6.98 -3.17
C LEU A 98 -3.01 8.39 -3.02
N THR A 99 -2.17 9.42 -3.22
CA THR A 99 -2.59 10.82 -3.09
C THR A 99 -3.33 11.33 -4.32
N GLY A 100 -3.93 12.49 -4.21
CA GLY A 100 -4.49 13.23 -5.35
C GLY A 100 -3.46 14.09 -6.10
N ARG A 101 -2.15 13.97 -5.80
CA ARG A 101 -1.08 14.81 -6.36
C ARG A 101 -0.11 13.99 -7.18
N THR A 102 0.48 14.61 -8.18
CA THR A 102 1.66 14.07 -8.87
C THR A 102 2.91 14.43 -8.08
N PHE A 103 3.75 13.44 -7.81
CA PHE A 103 5.07 13.61 -7.23
C PHE A 103 6.14 13.28 -8.26
N THR A 104 7.34 13.79 -8.03
CA THR A 104 8.56 13.34 -8.70
C THR A 104 9.48 12.72 -7.66
N LEU A 105 9.89 11.49 -7.91
CA LEU A 105 10.92 10.80 -7.14
C LEU A 105 12.26 11.13 -7.79
N GLU A 106 13.09 11.86 -7.08
CA GLU A 106 14.43 12.26 -7.56
C GLU A 106 15.49 11.39 -6.94
N LEU A 107 16.30 10.78 -7.76
CA LEU A 107 17.42 9.92 -7.38
C LEU A 107 18.73 10.68 -7.65
N PRO A 108 19.40 11.24 -6.63
CA PRO A 108 20.66 11.98 -6.83
C PRO A 108 21.77 11.13 -7.44
N LYS A 109 21.75 9.84 -7.15
CA LYS A 109 22.66 8.82 -7.71
C LYS A 109 21.85 7.59 -8.11
N PRO A 110 21.19 7.60 -9.29
CA PRO A 110 20.39 6.48 -9.71
C PRO A 110 21.27 5.24 -9.94
N PRO A 111 20.79 4.05 -9.54
CA PRO A 111 21.42 2.80 -9.95
C PRO A 111 21.37 2.63 -11.47
N SER A 112 22.23 1.76 -12.00
CA SER A 112 22.23 1.43 -13.42
C SER A 112 20.82 0.98 -13.88
N GLY A 113 20.36 1.54 -14.97
CA GLY A 113 19.03 1.28 -15.54
C GLY A 113 17.89 2.08 -14.94
N GLU A 114 18.11 2.88 -13.88
CA GLU A 114 17.10 3.77 -13.28
C GLU A 114 17.27 5.21 -13.80
N LYS A 115 16.14 5.92 -13.91
CA LYS A 115 16.13 7.36 -14.25
C LYS A 115 16.44 8.19 -13.00
N SER A 116 17.11 9.33 -13.19
CA SER A 116 17.39 10.29 -12.10
C SER A 116 16.13 10.99 -11.56
N ALA A 117 15.07 11.05 -12.36
CA ALA A 117 13.77 11.60 -11.98
C ALA A 117 12.66 10.71 -12.54
N ILE A 118 11.74 10.30 -11.65
CA ILE A 118 10.63 9.40 -11.94
C ILE A 118 9.36 10.11 -11.55
N GLU A 119 8.48 10.34 -12.52
CA GLU A 119 7.18 10.92 -12.26
C GLU A 119 6.25 9.85 -11.68
N LEU A 120 5.57 10.20 -10.60
CA LEU A 120 4.57 9.39 -9.90
C LEU A 120 3.22 10.12 -9.96
N PRO A 121 2.45 9.98 -11.04
CA PRO A 121 1.12 10.57 -11.14
C PRO A 121 0.22 10.19 -9.97
N SER A 122 -0.84 10.95 -9.76
CA SER A 122 -1.90 10.58 -8.81
C SER A 122 -2.42 9.18 -9.09
N LYS A 123 -2.54 8.36 -8.06
CA LYS A 123 -3.05 6.99 -8.14
C LYS A 123 -2.24 6.03 -9.03
N SER A 124 -0.99 6.38 -9.30
CA SER A 124 -0.08 5.55 -10.10
C SER A 124 0.81 4.65 -9.24
N THR A 125 1.48 3.75 -9.93
CA THR A 125 2.47 2.82 -9.37
C THR A 125 3.78 2.89 -10.13
N TYR A 126 4.88 2.58 -9.43
CA TYR A 126 6.20 2.43 -10.03
C TYR A 126 6.96 1.28 -9.36
N ILE A 127 7.75 0.56 -10.14
CA ILE A 127 8.60 -0.52 -9.64
C ILE A 127 10.06 -0.08 -9.74
N PHE A 128 10.66 0.24 -8.59
CA PHE A 128 12.07 0.59 -8.47
C PHE A 128 12.92 -0.66 -8.32
N GLY A 129 14.04 -0.71 -9.03
CA GLY A 129 15.00 -1.82 -8.98
C GLY A 129 14.66 -2.99 -9.91
N LYS A 130 13.67 -2.86 -10.80
CA LYS A 130 13.27 -3.92 -11.74
C LYS A 130 14.43 -4.38 -12.65
N ASN A 131 15.34 -3.47 -12.98
CA ASN A 131 16.46 -3.72 -13.89
C ASN A 131 17.80 -4.00 -13.15
N ALA A 132 17.74 -4.19 -11.83
CA ALA A 132 18.95 -4.47 -11.05
C ALA A 132 19.51 -5.86 -11.42
N THR A 133 20.74 -5.89 -11.95
CA THR A 133 21.41 -7.12 -12.40
C THR A 133 21.85 -8.04 -11.27
N ASP A 134 21.86 -7.55 -10.03
CA ASP A 134 22.42 -8.23 -8.88
C ASP A 134 21.36 -8.36 -7.77
N SER A 135 20.65 -9.48 -7.77
CA SER A 135 19.51 -9.73 -6.89
C SER A 135 19.90 -10.24 -5.49
N ASN A 136 21.19 -10.51 -5.26
CA ASN A 136 21.64 -11.17 -4.03
C ASN A 136 22.14 -10.20 -2.94
N ILE A 137 22.14 -8.89 -3.20
CA ILE A 137 22.65 -7.87 -2.28
C ILE A 137 21.55 -6.84 -1.99
N SER A 138 21.37 -6.52 -0.70
CA SER A 138 20.54 -5.38 -0.32
C SER A 138 21.17 -4.08 -0.83
N ARG A 139 20.37 -3.26 -1.50
CA ARG A 139 20.81 -1.96 -2.02
C ARG A 139 19.92 -0.86 -1.48
N THR A 140 20.55 0.18 -0.99
CA THR A 140 19.84 1.36 -0.48
C THR A 140 20.21 2.55 -1.34
N THR A 141 19.19 3.22 -1.89
CA THR A 141 19.33 4.39 -2.76
C THR A 141 18.62 5.58 -2.11
N PRO A 142 19.33 6.69 -1.85
CA PRO A 142 18.69 7.89 -1.37
C PRO A 142 17.79 8.49 -2.46
N ALA A 143 16.64 8.99 -2.06
CA ALA A 143 15.68 9.62 -2.94
C ALA A 143 15.04 10.84 -2.29
N ASN A 144 14.58 11.78 -3.10
CA ASN A 144 13.79 12.90 -2.65
C ASN A 144 12.41 12.86 -3.31
N LEU A 145 11.37 12.99 -2.50
CA LEU A 145 10.01 13.17 -3.00
C LEU A 145 9.73 14.66 -3.15
N THR A 146 9.43 15.08 -4.36
CA THR A 146 9.16 16.50 -4.70
C THR A 146 7.83 16.62 -5.43
N TYR A 147 7.23 17.80 -5.42
CA TYR A 147 6.03 18.11 -6.20
C TYR A 147 6.03 19.57 -6.64
N MET A 148 5.26 19.87 -7.68
CA MET A 148 5.05 21.23 -8.15
C MET A 148 3.82 21.83 -7.47
N THR A 149 3.92 23.08 -7.02
CA THR A 149 2.80 23.83 -6.45
C THR A 149 2.78 25.25 -6.97
N ARG A 150 1.58 25.85 -7.01
CA ARG A 150 1.41 27.24 -7.40
C ARG A 150 1.26 28.11 -6.15
N LEU A 151 2.12 29.09 -6.03
CA LEU A 151 2.05 30.09 -4.97
C LEU A 151 0.89 31.07 -5.21
N LYS A 152 0.51 31.84 -4.18
CA LYS A 152 -0.54 32.88 -4.27
C LYS A 152 -0.30 33.93 -5.36
N ASN A 153 0.95 34.22 -5.66
CA ASN A 153 1.37 35.14 -6.73
C ASN A 153 1.36 34.51 -8.15
N GLY A 154 0.82 33.29 -8.29
CA GLY A 154 0.75 32.57 -9.56
C GLY A 154 2.02 31.82 -9.95
N LYS A 155 3.16 32.05 -9.29
CA LYS A 155 4.43 31.37 -9.60
C LYS A 155 4.35 29.90 -9.25
N VAL A 156 4.76 29.03 -10.19
CA VAL A 156 4.91 27.60 -9.95
C VAL A 156 6.30 27.32 -9.40
N VAL A 157 6.35 26.63 -8.27
CA VAL A 157 7.59 26.27 -7.59
C VAL A 157 7.63 24.78 -7.30
N LYS A 158 8.84 24.24 -7.31
CA LYS A 158 9.12 22.87 -6.90
C LYS A 158 9.35 22.85 -5.39
N VAL A 159 8.64 21.97 -4.72
CA VAL A 159 8.73 21.79 -3.27
C VAL A 159 9.25 20.40 -2.99
N LYS A 160 10.28 20.31 -2.13
CA LYS A 160 10.70 19.03 -1.56
C LYS A 160 9.78 18.69 -0.39
N ASP A 161 9.06 17.58 -0.51
CA ASP A 161 8.23 17.07 0.60
C ASP A 161 9.14 16.42 1.65
N ARG A 162 9.94 15.43 1.24
CA ARG A 162 10.89 14.74 2.11
C ARG A 162 11.96 13.98 1.37
N GLY A 163 13.05 13.65 2.11
CA GLY A 163 14.00 12.62 1.72
C GLY A 163 13.53 11.24 2.18
N MET A 164 13.91 10.21 1.45
CA MET A 164 13.63 8.82 1.77
C MET A 164 14.77 7.92 1.32
N MET A 165 14.77 6.67 1.80
CA MET A 165 15.68 5.64 1.35
C MET A 165 14.86 4.55 0.68
N LEU A 166 15.22 4.18 -0.53
CA LEU A 166 14.65 3.04 -1.23
C LEU A 166 15.59 1.86 -1.04
N THR A 167 15.14 0.85 -0.29
CA THR A 167 15.97 -0.33 -0.01
C THR A 167 15.35 -1.56 -0.65
N THR A 168 16.08 -2.18 -1.56
CA THR A 168 15.75 -3.51 -2.08
C THR A 168 16.41 -4.57 -1.23
N TYR A 169 15.70 -5.68 -1.01
CA TYR A 169 16.20 -6.81 -0.20
C TYR A 169 16.09 -8.10 -0.99
N PRO A 170 17.15 -8.95 -0.97
CA PRO A 170 17.13 -10.26 -1.61
C PRO A 170 15.95 -11.12 -1.15
N GLY A 171 15.23 -11.70 -2.09
CA GLY A 171 14.12 -12.61 -1.82
C GLY A 171 12.89 -11.98 -1.17
N ARG A 172 12.80 -10.64 -1.11
CA ARG A 172 11.69 -9.93 -0.48
C ARG A 172 10.98 -9.03 -1.48
N LYS A 173 9.70 -8.78 -1.21
CA LYS A 173 8.88 -7.77 -1.87
C LYS A 173 8.75 -6.60 -0.91
N VAL A 174 9.06 -5.40 -1.36
CA VAL A 174 8.88 -4.17 -0.59
C VAL A 174 7.78 -3.35 -1.24
N VAL A 175 6.81 -2.91 -0.47
CA VAL A 175 5.74 -2.00 -0.91
C VAL A 175 5.89 -0.70 -0.15
N MET A 176 6.08 0.39 -0.87
CA MET A 176 6.10 1.74 -0.34
C MET A 176 4.83 2.47 -0.75
N ILE A 177 4.09 2.96 0.23
CA ILE A 177 2.82 3.65 0.01
C ILE A 177 3.01 5.13 0.34
N ILE A 178 2.68 5.98 -0.61
CA ILE A 178 2.60 7.44 -0.44
C ILE A 178 1.12 7.77 -0.26
N SER A 179 0.73 8.12 0.95
CA SER A 179 -0.65 8.48 1.29
C SER A 179 -0.74 9.90 1.84
N PRO A 180 -1.89 10.59 1.73
CA PRO A 180 -2.05 11.88 2.39
C PRO A 180 -2.01 11.70 3.92
N ASP A 181 -1.47 12.69 4.62
CA ASP A 181 -1.61 12.77 6.08
C ASP A 181 -3.05 13.15 6.46
N SER A 182 -3.34 13.19 7.76
CA SER A 182 -4.67 13.54 8.27
C SER A 182 -5.11 14.97 7.90
N THR A 183 -4.19 15.84 7.54
CA THR A 183 -4.48 17.23 7.13
C THR A 183 -4.57 17.38 5.61
N GLY A 184 -4.13 16.40 4.83
CA GLY A 184 -4.00 16.46 3.38
C GLY A 184 -2.91 17.41 2.88
N ARG A 185 -2.10 17.98 3.77
CA ARG A 185 -1.05 18.96 3.43
C ARG A 185 0.27 18.30 3.10
N THR A 186 0.64 17.29 3.86
CA THR A 186 1.85 16.50 3.68
C THR A 186 1.52 15.06 3.32
N VAL A 187 2.51 14.22 3.14
CA VAL A 187 2.31 12.80 2.88
C VAL A 187 2.92 11.94 4.00
N VAL A 188 2.33 10.78 4.18
CA VAL A 188 2.87 9.71 5.02
C VAL A 188 3.46 8.66 4.09
N LEU A 189 4.68 8.24 4.36
CA LEU A 189 5.32 7.11 3.72
C LEU A 189 5.17 5.89 4.62
N THR A 190 4.59 4.84 4.06
CA THR A 190 4.47 3.56 4.75
C THR A 190 5.23 2.51 3.95
N GLU A 191 6.22 1.90 4.56
CA GLU A 191 6.96 0.78 3.97
C GLU A 191 6.44 -0.53 4.56
N LEU A 192 6.09 -1.45 3.66
CA LEU A 192 5.64 -2.80 4.00
C LEU A 192 6.62 -3.79 3.41
N MET A 193 7.15 -4.69 4.24
CA MET A 193 8.03 -5.75 3.79
C MET A 193 7.27 -7.08 3.79
N ILE A 194 7.18 -7.72 2.62
CA ILE A 194 6.53 -9.01 2.44
C ILE A 194 7.62 -10.07 2.29
N PHE A 195 7.66 -11.00 3.23
CA PHE A 195 8.59 -12.10 3.21
C PHE A 195 8.11 -13.19 2.26
N LYS A 196 9.04 -13.83 1.55
CA LYS A 196 8.75 -15.06 0.83
C LYS A 196 8.29 -16.12 1.84
N GLU A 197 7.13 -16.73 1.61
CA GLU A 197 6.70 -17.88 2.42
C GLU A 197 7.77 -18.98 2.36
N ARG A 198 8.16 -19.51 3.51
CA ARG A 198 9.01 -20.72 3.53
C ARG A 198 8.23 -21.85 2.88
N PRO A 199 8.80 -22.58 1.89
CA PRO A 199 8.18 -23.79 1.41
C PRO A 199 8.10 -24.77 2.60
N GLY A 200 6.90 -25.23 2.95
CA GLY A 200 6.71 -26.23 4.00
C GLY A 200 6.09 -25.77 5.32
N ALA A 201 5.72 -24.48 5.49
CA ALA A 201 4.80 -24.09 6.54
C ALA A 201 3.37 -24.44 6.10
N ALA A 202 3.05 -25.74 6.05
CA ALA A 202 1.68 -26.20 5.99
C ALA A 202 0.97 -25.62 7.22
N SER A 203 -0.15 -24.94 7.01
CA SER A 203 -1.07 -24.58 8.06
C SER A 203 -1.41 -25.84 8.85
N SER A 204 -0.87 -25.95 10.05
CA SER A 204 -1.49 -26.85 11.04
C SER A 204 -2.83 -26.21 11.38
N ASP A 205 -3.88 -26.83 10.88
CA ASP A 205 -5.28 -26.56 11.21
C ASP A 205 -5.56 -26.68 12.71
#